data_bc4ca18440002b28f3f502900669f89a
#
_entry.id   bc4ca18440002b28f3f502900669f89a
#
_cell.length_a   1.000
_cell.length_b   1.000
_cell.length_c   1.000
_cell.angle_alpha   90.00
_cell.angle_beta   90.00
_cell.angle_gamma   90.00
#
_symmetry.space_group_name_H-M   'P 1'
#
loop_
_entity.id
_entity.type
_entity.pdbx_description
1 polymer ?
#
loop_
_entity_poly.entity_id
_entity_poly.type
_entity_poly.pdbx_seq_one_letter_code
_entity_poly.pdbx_strand_id
1 'polypeptide(L)'
;MVYEIIFAPEAIADLQRLQAVDRSGITAAIEIHLRHQPRKESKTRIKRLRGLRQPEYRLRVDDFRVYYDVAEAEVRILAVVAKHLTCEWLEQHGTPL
;
A
#
# COMPACT_ATOMS: atom_id res chain seq x y z
N MET A 1 -4.85 18.27 -5.70
CA MET A 1 -4.83 17.31 -6.81
C MET A 1 -5.45 16.00 -6.37
N VAL A 2 -6.20 15.36 -7.25
CA VAL A 2 -6.82 14.07 -6.97
C VAL A 2 -6.07 13.00 -7.75
N TYR A 3 -5.59 11.96 -7.06
CA TYR A 3 -4.89 10.86 -7.69
C TYR A 3 -5.88 9.76 -8.06
N GLU A 4 -5.66 9.15 -9.20
CA GLU A 4 -6.37 7.93 -9.57
C GLU A 4 -5.75 6.75 -8.82
N ILE A 5 -6.59 5.89 -8.24
CA ILE A 5 -6.11 4.73 -7.49
C ILE A 5 -6.30 3.49 -8.35
N ILE A 6 -5.19 2.82 -8.65
CA ILE A 6 -5.16 1.65 -9.52
C ILE A 6 -4.64 0.47 -8.71
N PHE A 7 -5.37 -0.65 -8.73
CA PHE A 7 -4.97 -1.87 -8.03
C PHE A 7 -4.30 -2.83 -8.99
N ALA A 8 -3.11 -3.26 -8.67
CA ALA A 8 -2.46 -4.36 -9.38
C ALA A 8 -3.29 -5.64 -9.17
N PRO A 9 -3.25 -6.59 -10.12
CA PRO A 9 -3.97 -7.85 -9.96
C PRO A 9 -3.64 -8.59 -8.67
N GLU A 10 -2.39 -8.54 -8.24
CA GLU A 10 -1.93 -9.16 -6.98
C GLU A 10 -2.61 -8.52 -5.77
N ALA A 11 -2.77 -7.20 -5.79
CA ALA A 11 -3.43 -6.48 -4.69
C ALA A 11 -4.92 -6.83 -4.64
N ILE A 12 -5.56 -6.96 -5.80
CA ILE A 12 -6.96 -7.40 -5.87
C ILE A 12 -7.10 -8.80 -5.27
N ALA A 13 -6.21 -9.71 -5.65
CA ALA A 13 -6.21 -11.07 -5.11
C ALA A 13 -6.00 -11.07 -3.60
N ASP A 14 -5.10 -10.23 -3.10
CA ASP A 14 -4.86 -10.10 -1.65
C ASP A 14 -6.15 -9.68 -0.93
N LEU A 15 -6.83 -8.67 -1.45
CA LEU A 15 -8.08 -8.18 -0.85
C LEU A 15 -9.18 -9.24 -0.87
N GLN A 16 -9.28 -10.01 -1.95
CA GLN A 16 -10.29 -11.04 -2.08
C GLN A 16 -10.13 -12.16 -1.05
N ARG A 17 -8.92 -12.39 -0.55
CA ARG A 17 -8.65 -13.40 0.48
C ARG A 17 -9.00 -12.94 1.89
N LEU A 18 -9.28 -11.65 2.08
CA LEU A 18 -9.57 -11.09 3.39
C LEU A 18 -11.07 -11.16 3.71
N GLN A 19 -11.37 -11.11 5.01
CA GLN A 19 -12.74 -10.95 5.46
C GLN A 19 -13.28 -9.58 5.04
N ALA A 20 -14.59 -9.49 4.87
CA ALA A 20 -15.23 -8.27 4.38
C ALA A 20 -14.92 -7.04 5.25
N VAL A 21 -14.86 -7.21 6.57
CA VAL A 21 -14.57 -6.10 7.49
C VAL A 21 -13.16 -5.56 7.28
N ASP A 22 -12.19 -6.44 7.10
CA ASP A 22 -10.81 -6.03 6.85
C ASP A 22 -10.67 -5.36 5.49
N ARG A 23 -11.28 -5.96 4.47
CA ARG A 23 -11.27 -5.40 3.11
C ARG A 23 -11.89 -4.00 3.08
N SER A 24 -13.03 -3.82 3.73
CA SER A 24 -13.69 -2.50 3.80
C SER A 24 -12.83 -1.47 4.51
N GLY A 25 -12.20 -1.87 5.62
CA GLY A 25 -11.32 -0.97 6.37
C GLY A 25 -10.10 -0.55 5.55
N ILE A 26 -9.50 -1.47 4.82
CA ILE A 26 -8.34 -1.18 3.98
C ILE A 26 -8.70 -0.28 2.81
N THR A 27 -9.79 -0.58 2.11
CA THR A 27 -10.21 0.25 0.98
C THR A 27 -10.61 1.65 1.41
N ALA A 28 -11.26 1.79 2.56
CA ALA A 28 -11.58 3.10 3.13
C ALA A 28 -10.31 3.89 3.47
N ALA A 29 -9.32 3.23 4.07
CA ALA A 29 -8.05 3.88 4.43
C ALA A 29 -7.28 4.35 3.18
N ILE A 30 -7.28 3.55 2.13
CA ILE A 30 -6.67 3.93 0.85
C ILE A 30 -7.32 5.21 0.31
N GLU A 31 -8.65 5.27 0.31
CA GLU A 31 -9.37 6.47 -0.15
C GLU A 31 -9.04 7.70 0.70
N ILE A 32 -9.08 7.55 2.02
CA ILE A 32 -8.85 8.66 2.94
C ILE A 32 -7.42 9.20 2.84
N HIS A 33 -6.43 8.31 2.79
CA HIS A 33 -5.03 8.71 2.93
C HIS A 33 -4.28 8.88 1.60
N LEU A 34 -4.69 8.21 0.55
CA LEU A 34 -3.92 8.17 -0.68
C LEU A 34 -4.52 8.95 -1.85
N ARG A 35 -5.77 9.33 -1.77
CA ARG A 35 -6.45 10.05 -2.87
C ARG A 35 -5.86 11.43 -3.13
N HIS A 36 -5.41 12.13 -2.09
CA HIS A 36 -4.97 13.53 -2.21
C HIS A 36 -3.50 13.74 -1.87
N GLN A 37 -2.96 13.02 -0.91
CA GLN A 37 -1.59 13.25 -0.43
C GLN A 37 -0.84 11.93 -0.21
N PRO A 38 -0.65 11.13 -1.27
CA PRO A 38 -0.07 9.79 -1.11
C PRO A 38 1.42 9.80 -0.73
N ARG A 39 2.12 10.92 -0.93
CA ARG A 39 3.54 11.05 -0.59
C ARG A 39 3.80 11.68 0.77
N LYS A 40 2.75 12.09 1.47
CA LYS A 40 2.90 12.78 2.75
C LYS A 40 3.13 11.78 3.87
N GLU A 41 4.37 11.72 4.34
CA GLU A 41 4.74 10.84 5.44
C GLU A 41 4.13 11.30 6.76
N SER A 42 3.87 10.36 7.64
CA SER A 42 3.39 10.60 8.99
C SER A 42 4.01 9.56 9.93
N LYS A 43 3.91 9.80 11.23
CA LYS A 43 4.50 8.88 12.22
C LYS A 43 3.82 7.51 12.21
N THR A 44 2.53 7.45 11.90
CA THR A 44 1.74 6.24 12.10
C THR A 44 1.10 5.68 10.84
N ARG A 45 1.09 6.40 9.73
CA ARG A 45 0.33 5.98 8.55
C ARG A 45 1.20 5.70 7.34
N ILE A 46 1.79 6.74 6.78
CA ILE A 46 2.52 6.64 5.51
C ILE A 46 4.01 6.78 5.75
N LYS A 47 4.76 5.85 5.16
CA LYS A 47 6.22 5.87 5.25
C LYS A 47 6.84 5.58 3.90
N ARG A 48 7.82 6.42 3.51
CA ARG A 48 8.68 6.14 2.37
C ARG A 48 9.64 5.02 2.73
N LEU A 49 9.70 4.00 1.89
CA LEU A 49 10.61 2.88 2.11
C LEU A 49 12.00 3.21 1.58
N ARG A 50 13.01 2.99 2.41
CA ARG A 50 14.40 3.30 2.06
C ARG A 50 15.07 2.07 1.46
N GLY A 51 16.02 2.33 0.54
CA GLY A 51 16.79 1.26 -0.07
C GLY A 51 16.05 0.45 -1.12
N LEU A 52 14.82 0.82 -1.44
CA LEU A 52 14.00 0.13 -2.42
C LEU A 52 13.57 1.07 -3.53
N ARG A 53 13.65 0.56 -4.75
CA ARG A 53 13.06 1.23 -5.90
C ARG A 53 11.56 1.01 -5.93
N GLN A 54 11.11 -0.20 -5.58
CA GLN A 54 9.71 -0.59 -5.56
C GLN A 54 9.48 -1.64 -4.47
N PRO A 55 8.46 -1.51 -3.61
CA PRO A 55 7.51 -0.39 -3.56
C PRO A 55 8.14 0.88 -2.97
N GLU A 56 7.58 2.04 -3.34
CA GLU A 56 8.06 3.31 -2.82
C GLU A 56 7.56 3.62 -1.41
N TYR A 57 6.30 3.26 -1.14
CA TYR A 57 5.61 3.66 0.08
C TYR A 57 4.84 2.52 0.73
N ARG A 58 4.59 2.71 2.02
CA ARG A 58 3.78 1.82 2.83
C ARG A 58 2.70 2.62 3.55
N LEU A 59 1.46 2.16 3.49
CA LEU A 59 0.34 2.65 4.31
C LEU A 59 0.03 1.62 5.38
N ARG A 60 0.03 2.05 6.63
CA ARG A 60 -0.34 1.20 7.77
C ARG A 60 -1.85 1.24 7.98
N VAL A 61 -2.50 0.08 7.98
CA VAL A 61 -3.93 -0.05 8.26
C VAL A 61 -4.10 -1.21 9.25
N ASP A 62 -4.20 -0.91 10.53
CA ASP A 62 -4.31 -1.91 11.61
C ASP A 62 -3.21 -2.98 11.47
N ASP A 63 -3.58 -4.24 11.31
CA ASP A 63 -2.63 -5.36 11.19
C ASP A 63 -2.22 -5.63 9.74
N PHE A 64 -2.49 -4.69 8.84
CA PHE A 64 -2.14 -4.80 7.43
C PHE A 64 -1.24 -3.66 7.00
N ARG A 65 -0.49 -3.93 5.93
CA ARG A 65 0.35 -2.93 5.27
C ARG A 65 0.00 -2.92 3.79
N VAL A 66 -0.25 -1.73 3.26
CA VAL A 66 -0.53 -1.52 1.84
C VAL A 66 0.72 -0.97 1.21
N TYR A 67 1.29 -1.69 0.25
CA TYR A 67 2.47 -1.24 -0.48
C TYR A 67 2.06 -0.62 -1.80
N TYR A 68 2.60 0.55 -2.09
CA TYR A 68 2.19 1.29 -3.28
C TYR A 68 3.30 2.16 -3.85
N ASP A 69 3.16 2.46 -5.13
CA ASP A 69 3.97 3.42 -5.84
C ASP A 69 3.11 4.62 -6.22
N VAL A 70 3.75 5.77 -6.39
CA VAL A 70 3.08 6.99 -6.83
C VAL A 70 3.69 7.46 -8.13
N ALA A 71 2.87 7.53 -9.15
CA ALA A 71 3.23 8.17 -10.41
C ALA A 71 2.61 9.57 -10.44
N GLU A 72 2.76 10.27 -11.56
CA GLU A 72 2.39 11.68 -11.68
C GLU A 72 0.96 11.99 -11.20
N ALA A 73 -0.01 11.21 -11.64
CA ALA A 73 -1.41 11.42 -11.34
C ALA A 73 -2.10 10.16 -10.80
N GLU A 74 -1.34 9.13 -10.44
CA GLU A 74 -1.93 7.89 -10.00
C GLU A 74 -1.15 7.24 -8.86
N VAL A 75 -1.89 6.49 -8.03
CA VAL A 75 -1.36 5.65 -6.98
C VAL A 75 -1.59 4.20 -7.39
N ARG A 76 -0.52 3.44 -7.48
CA ARG A 76 -0.58 2.02 -7.85
C ARG A 76 -0.46 1.17 -6.61
N ILE A 77 -1.53 0.50 -6.25
CA ILE A 77 -1.54 -0.41 -5.11
C ILE A 77 -0.98 -1.75 -5.56
N LEU A 78 0.18 -2.12 -5.00
CA LEU A 78 0.91 -3.32 -5.43
C LEU A 78 0.53 -4.55 -4.62
N ALA A 79 0.32 -4.39 -3.31
CA ALA A 79 0.02 -5.53 -2.44
C ALA A 79 -0.61 -5.07 -1.14
N VAL A 80 -1.39 -5.97 -0.55
CA VAL A 80 -1.91 -5.83 0.81
C VAL A 80 -1.39 -7.02 1.60
N VAL A 81 -0.57 -6.75 2.61
CA VAL A 81 0.20 -7.77 3.31
C VAL A 81 -0.08 -7.69 4.81
N ALA A 82 -0.32 -8.86 5.43
CA ALA A 82 -0.46 -8.91 6.88
C ALA A 82 0.84 -8.48 7.55
N LYS A 83 0.73 -7.76 8.66
CA LYS A 83 1.86 -7.19 9.38
C LYS A 83 2.99 -8.19 9.62
N HIS A 84 2.65 -9.41 10.04
CA HIS A 84 3.64 -10.43 10.37
C HIS A 84 4.35 -11.04 9.15
N LEU A 85 3.90 -10.75 7.95
CA LEU A 85 4.48 -11.27 6.70
C LEU A 85 5.25 -10.21 5.89
N THR A 86 5.37 -8.99 6.42
CA THR A 86 5.92 -7.88 5.64
C THR A 86 7.39 -8.03 5.29
N CYS A 87 8.22 -8.50 6.22
CA CYS A 87 9.65 -8.71 5.94
C CYS A 87 9.83 -9.73 4.82
N GLU A 88 9.13 -10.85 4.93
CA GLU A 88 9.19 -11.91 3.94
C GLU A 88 8.70 -11.43 2.57
N TRP A 89 7.59 -10.70 2.54
CA TRP A 89 7.06 -10.15 1.30
C TRP A 89 8.06 -9.20 0.63
N LEU A 90 8.68 -8.31 1.40
CA LEU A 90 9.67 -7.35 0.87
C LEU A 90 10.92 -8.06 0.35
N GLU A 91 11.36 -9.12 1.00
CA GLU A 91 12.48 -9.93 0.51
C GLU A 91 12.18 -10.55 -0.85
N GLN A 92 10.96 -11.03 -1.04
CA GLN A 92 10.54 -11.74 -2.26
C GLN A 92 10.18 -10.78 -3.39
N HIS A 93 9.60 -9.64 -3.08
CA HIS A 93 8.98 -8.76 -4.08
C HIS A 93 9.58 -7.35 -4.13
N GLY A 94 10.35 -6.95 -3.14
CA GLY A 94 11.00 -5.64 -3.14
C GLY A 94 12.12 -5.57 -4.17
N THR A 95 12.18 -4.47 -4.91
CA THR A 95 13.25 -4.23 -5.88
C THR A 95 14.24 -3.25 -5.27
N PRO A 96 15.51 -3.64 -5.04
CA PRO A 96 16.49 -2.73 -4.45
C PRO A 96 16.91 -1.64 -5.43
N LEU A 97 17.40 -0.55 -4.87
CA LEU A 97 17.96 0.57 -5.64
C LEU A 97 19.20 0.16 -6.42
#